data_8fbd45595b7b0666b10da356e7cfb0c7
#
_entry.id   8fbd45595b7b0666b10da356e7cfb0c7
#
_cell.length_a   1.000
_cell.length_b   1.000
_cell.length_c   1.000
_cell.angle_alpha   90.00
_cell.angle_beta   90.00
_cell.angle_gamma   90.00
#
_symmetry.space_group_name_H-M   'P 1'
#
loop_
_entity.id
_entity.type
_entity.pdbx_description
1 polymer ?
#
loop_
_entity_poly.entity_id
_entity_poly.type
_entity_poly.pdbx_seq_one_letter_code
_entity_poly.pdbx_strand_id
1 'polypeptide(L)'
;MSDRFLSISQVQMRFERNGIVNPVLKDINLEVNRGEYISLIGHSGCGKSTVLNIIAGLLTASEGVVIVDNREVNAPGPDRALVFQNHSLLPWLTVYQNVEIAVEKIFKGKKSKAEQREWILHNLNMVNMSHAMDRLPSEISGGMKQRVGIARALAMEPKVL
;
A
#
# COMPACT_ATOMS: atom_id res chain seq x y z
N MET A 1 -28.31 3.28 4.98
CA MET A 1 -27.07 3.31 5.79
C MET A 1 -25.95 3.61 4.82
N SER A 2 -25.15 4.65 5.04
CA SER A 2 -24.02 4.94 4.15
C SER A 2 -23.01 3.79 4.27
N ASP A 3 -22.61 3.19 3.14
CA ASP A 3 -21.62 2.11 3.09
C ASP A 3 -20.20 2.71 3.20
N ARG A 4 -20.05 3.66 4.15
CA ARG A 4 -18.81 4.40 4.40
C ARG A 4 -17.75 3.42 4.86
N PHE A 5 -16.71 3.27 4.08
CA PHE A 5 -15.64 2.32 4.31
C PHE A 5 -14.35 3.00 4.80
N LEU A 6 -14.02 4.18 4.23
CA LEU A 6 -12.90 5.01 4.66
C LEU A 6 -13.40 6.42 4.95
N SER A 7 -12.95 7.01 6.05
CA SER A 7 -13.23 8.38 6.42
C SER A 7 -11.95 9.07 6.87
N ILE A 8 -11.70 10.24 6.31
CA ILE A 8 -10.67 11.19 6.74
C ILE A 8 -11.40 12.40 7.27
N SER A 9 -11.18 12.77 8.52
CA SER A 9 -11.86 13.86 9.16
C SER A 9 -10.87 14.87 9.75
N GLN A 10 -10.89 16.11 9.23
CA GLN A 10 -10.11 17.26 9.68
C GLN A 10 -8.61 16.97 9.80
N VAL A 11 -8.07 16.13 8.90
CA VAL A 11 -6.67 15.72 8.95
C VAL A 11 -5.76 16.89 8.60
N GLN A 12 -4.81 17.15 9.48
CA GLN A 12 -3.71 18.08 9.30
C GLN A 12 -2.39 17.35 9.40
N MET A 13 -1.39 17.82 8.65
CA MET A 13 -0.02 17.32 8.74
C MET A 13 0.98 18.44 8.70
N ARG A 14 1.83 18.49 9.70
CA ARG A 14 2.94 19.44 9.84
C ARG A 14 4.23 18.65 10.05
N PHE A 15 5.28 19.04 9.34
CA PHE A 15 6.62 18.52 9.57
C PHE A 15 7.46 19.59 10.25
N GLU A 16 8.12 19.23 11.34
CA GLU A 16 9.08 20.10 12.00
C GLU A 16 10.49 19.69 11.57
N ARG A 17 11.27 20.69 11.12
CA ARG A 17 12.68 20.53 10.80
C ARG A 17 13.45 21.75 11.28
N ASN A 18 14.44 21.53 12.16
CA ASN A 18 15.29 22.59 12.73
C ASN A 18 14.47 23.72 13.40
N GLY A 19 13.38 23.37 14.12
CA GLY A 19 12.49 24.34 14.77
C GLY A 19 11.53 25.07 13.82
N ILE A 20 11.57 24.78 12.52
CA ILE A 20 10.65 25.36 11.53
C ILE A 20 9.52 24.38 11.27
N VAL A 21 8.28 24.82 11.53
CA VAL A 21 7.06 24.03 11.28
C VAL A 21 6.57 24.29 9.86
N ASN A 22 6.55 23.25 9.03
CA ASN A 22 6.06 23.29 7.66
C ASN A 22 4.72 22.57 7.56
N PRO A 23 3.58 23.29 7.37
CA PRO A 23 2.29 22.66 7.14
C PRO A 23 2.25 22.07 5.72
N VAL A 24 1.84 20.79 5.61
CA VAL A 24 1.73 20.06 4.34
C VAL A 24 0.28 19.73 4.01
N LEU A 25 -0.52 19.39 5.01
CA LEU A 25 -1.96 19.16 4.86
C LEU A 25 -2.72 20.05 5.84
N LYS A 26 -3.84 20.61 5.36
CA LYS A 26 -4.71 21.46 6.17
C LYS A 26 -6.16 21.07 5.93
N ASP A 27 -6.86 20.65 6.98
CA ASP A 27 -8.29 20.35 7.01
C ASP A 27 -8.74 19.42 5.86
N ILE A 28 -8.04 18.27 5.72
CA ILE A 28 -8.41 17.27 4.72
C ILE A 28 -9.60 16.47 5.23
N ASN A 29 -10.65 16.46 4.41
CA ASN A 29 -11.87 15.71 4.65
C ASN A 29 -12.18 14.86 3.41
N LEU A 30 -12.41 13.56 3.58
CA LEU A 30 -12.74 12.64 2.49
C LEU A 30 -13.55 11.47 3.04
N GLU A 31 -14.60 11.10 2.34
CA GLU A 31 -15.38 9.89 2.60
C GLU A 31 -15.35 9.00 1.36
N VAL A 32 -15.11 7.72 1.56
CA VAL A 32 -15.02 6.71 0.48
C VAL A 32 -15.90 5.53 0.86
N ASN A 33 -16.75 5.10 -0.05
CA ASN A 33 -17.57 3.91 0.11
C ASN A 33 -16.79 2.66 -0.34
N ARG A 34 -17.27 1.50 0.07
CA ARG A 34 -16.67 0.23 -0.33
C ARG A 34 -16.73 0.06 -1.85
N GLY A 35 -15.58 -0.31 -2.45
CA GLY A 35 -15.45 -0.55 -3.89
C GLY A 35 -15.26 0.71 -4.74
N GLU A 36 -15.16 1.89 -4.13
CA GLU A 36 -14.85 3.11 -4.88
C GLU A 36 -13.39 3.22 -5.28
N TYR A 37 -13.15 3.82 -6.44
CA TYR A 37 -11.84 4.24 -6.93
C TYR A 37 -11.70 5.75 -6.76
N ILE A 38 -10.66 6.18 -6.06
CA ILE A 38 -10.38 7.60 -5.81
C ILE A 38 -9.10 8.00 -6.52
N SER A 39 -9.16 9.08 -7.31
CA SER A 39 -7.98 9.70 -7.92
C SER A 39 -7.64 11.01 -7.24
N LEU A 40 -6.44 11.10 -6.65
CA LEU A 40 -5.92 12.34 -6.10
C LEU A 40 -5.13 13.08 -7.16
N ILE A 41 -5.64 14.22 -7.62
CA ILE A 41 -5.03 15.05 -8.68
C ILE A 41 -4.47 16.33 -8.06
N GLY A 42 -3.31 16.77 -8.54
CA GLY A 42 -2.67 18.02 -8.10
C GLY A 42 -1.19 18.04 -8.49
N HIS A 43 -0.59 19.25 -8.42
CA HIS A 43 0.83 19.45 -8.74
C HIS A 43 1.78 18.65 -7.81
N SER A 44 3.05 18.56 -8.22
CA SER A 44 4.08 17.92 -7.37
C SER A 44 4.22 18.70 -6.05
N GLY A 45 4.36 17.97 -4.93
CA GLY A 45 4.53 18.56 -3.60
C GLY A 45 3.24 19.02 -2.89
N CYS A 46 2.05 18.89 -3.50
CA CYS A 46 0.79 19.31 -2.85
C CYS A 46 0.25 18.34 -1.77
N GLY A 47 1.02 17.33 -1.36
CA GLY A 47 0.65 16.46 -0.23
C GLY A 47 -0.03 15.14 -0.58
N LYS A 48 -0.25 14.78 -1.87
CA LYS A 48 -0.92 13.51 -2.27
C LYS A 48 -0.30 12.27 -1.62
N SER A 49 1.01 12.13 -1.71
CA SER A 49 1.73 10.99 -1.09
C SER A 49 1.64 11.02 0.43
N THR A 50 1.56 12.21 1.04
CA THR A 50 1.37 12.36 2.49
C THR A 50 0.01 11.82 2.92
N VAL A 51 -1.07 12.15 2.19
CA VAL A 51 -2.42 11.60 2.42
C VAL A 51 -2.40 10.07 2.30
N LEU A 52 -1.81 9.52 1.23
CA LEU A 52 -1.71 8.07 1.03
C LEU A 52 -0.92 7.39 2.16
N ASN A 53 0.19 7.99 2.61
CA ASN A 53 0.98 7.44 3.71
C ASN A 53 0.22 7.48 5.05
N ILE A 54 -0.61 8.47 5.29
CA ILE A 54 -1.47 8.54 6.48
C ILE A 54 -2.55 7.45 6.41
N ILE A 55 -3.22 7.26 5.26
CA ILE A 55 -4.20 6.19 5.05
C ILE A 55 -3.56 4.81 5.25
N ALA A 56 -2.34 4.62 4.75
CA ALA A 56 -1.58 3.37 4.93
C ALA A 56 -1.10 3.14 6.37
N GLY A 57 -1.17 4.17 7.23
CA GLY A 57 -0.66 4.12 8.61
C GLY A 57 0.87 4.24 8.72
N LEU A 58 1.54 4.66 7.63
CA LEU A 58 2.98 4.90 7.61
C LEU A 58 3.36 6.27 8.21
N LEU A 59 2.40 7.19 8.26
CA LEU A 59 2.52 8.48 8.92
C LEU A 59 1.30 8.68 9.83
N THR A 60 1.54 9.22 11.02
CA THR A 60 0.47 9.67 11.92
C THR A 60 0.15 11.12 11.62
N ALA A 61 -1.11 11.46 11.44
CA ALA A 61 -1.55 12.84 11.26
C ALA A 61 -1.20 13.69 12.50
N SER A 62 -0.91 14.97 12.31
CA SER A 62 -0.68 15.90 13.42
C SER A 62 -1.98 16.22 14.16
N GLU A 63 -3.10 16.27 13.44
CA GLU A 63 -4.46 16.48 13.96
C GLU A 63 -5.45 15.75 13.05
N GLY A 64 -6.67 15.49 13.57
CA GLY A 64 -7.72 14.77 12.84
C GLY A 64 -7.58 13.27 12.96
N VAL A 65 -8.45 12.53 12.25
CA VAL A 65 -8.53 11.07 12.35
C VAL A 65 -8.78 10.43 10.97
N VAL A 66 -8.19 9.26 10.77
CA VAL A 66 -8.48 8.38 9.63
C VAL A 66 -9.09 7.08 10.16
N ILE A 67 -10.24 6.71 9.63
CA ILE A 67 -10.96 5.49 9.98
C ILE A 67 -11.09 4.63 8.72
N VAL A 68 -10.74 3.35 8.82
CA VAL A 68 -10.94 2.35 7.77
C VAL A 68 -11.68 1.15 8.36
N ASP A 69 -12.78 0.75 7.73
CA ASP A 69 -13.61 -0.38 8.17
C ASP A 69 -13.95 -0.31 9.68
N ASN A 70 -14.40 0.88 10.13
CA ASN A 70 -14.75 1.22 11.52
C ASN A 70 -13.59 1.12 12.53
N ARG A 71 -12.34 1.17 12.07
CA ARG A 71 -11.14 1.18 12.94
C ARG A 71 -10.27 2.37 12.62
N GLU A 72 -9.81 3.04 13.67
CA GLU A 72 -8.84 4.13 13.54
C GLU A 72 -7.49 3.61 13.04
N VAL A 73 -6.88 4.38 12.14
CA VAL A 73 -5.58 4.05 11.54
C VAL A 73 -4.46 4.67 12.37
N ASN A 74 -3.85 3.88 13.24
CA ASN A 74 -2.74 4.32 14.11
C ASN A 74 -1.39 3.69 13.75
N ALA A 75 -1.38 2.67 12.88
CA ALA A 75 -0.18 1.95 12.45
C ALA A 75 -0.42 1.25 11.10
N PRO A 76 0.64 0.83 10.39
CA PRO A 76 0.52 -0.02 9.21
C PRO A 76 -0.19 -1.33 9.55
N GLY A 77 -1.05 -1.79 8.64
CA GLY A 77 -1.81 -3.02 8.80
C GLY A 77 -1.94 -3.82 7.51
N PRO A 78 -2.19 -5.13 7.61
CA PRO A 78 -2.33 -6.01 6.44
C PRO A 78 -3.57 -5.72 5.59
N ASP A 79 -4.54 -5.02 6.17
CA ASP A 79 -5.78 -4.58 5.53
C ASP A 79 -5.59 -3.40 4.57
N ARG A 80 -4.40 -2.79 4.57
CA ARG A 80 -4.03 -1.67 3.70
C ARG A 80 -2.70 -1.94 3.03
N ALA A 81 -2.65 -1.89 1.70
CA ALA A 81 -1.43 -2.03 0.93
C ALA A 81 -1.11 -0.76 0.16
N LEU A 82 0.17 -0.43 0.07
CA LEU A 82 0.67 0.70 -0.67
C LEU A 82 1.66 0.23 -1.74
N VAL A 83 1.40 0.60 -3.00
CA VAL A 83 2.35 0.38 -4.10
C VAL A 83 3.18 1.66 -4.25
N PHE A 84 4.47 1.56 -3.96
CA PHE A 84 5.38 2.71 -4.01
C PHE A 84 5.81 3.04 -5.46
N GLN A 85 6.03 4.31 -5.73
CA GLN A 85 6.51 4.79 -7.02
C GLN A 85 7.91 4.23 -7.37
N ASN A 86 8.76 4.00 -6.39
CA ASN A 86 10.12 3.46 -6.55
C ASN A 86 10.18 1.92 -6.53
N HIS A 87 9.05 1.24 -6.69
CA HIS A 87 8.87 -0.22 -6.75
C HIS A 87 9.15 -0.95 -5.43
N SER A 88 10.09 -0.48 -4.61
CA SER A 88 10.46 -1.01 -3.27
C SER A 88 10.66 -2.54 -3.22
N LEU A 89 11.21 -3.12 -4.30
CA LEU A 89 11.57 -4.54 -4.31
C LEU A 89 12.89 -4.76 -3.57
N LEU A 90 12.99 -5.88 -2.88
CA LEU A 90 14.22 -6.31 -2.22
C LEU A 90 15.18 -6.84 -3.29
N PRO A 91 16.34 -6.18 -3.52
CA PRO A 91 17.18 -6.45 -4.68
C PRO A 91 17.88 -7.82 -4.65
N TRP A 92 17.98 -8.44 -3.50
CA TRP A 92 18.59 -9.77 -3.30
C TRP A 92 17.56 -10.92 -3.35
N LEU A 93 16.29 -10.63 -3.52
CA LEU A 93 15.22 -11.61 -3.66
C LEU A 93 14.74 -11.67 -5.11
N THR A 94 14.39 -12.88 -5.58
CA THR A 94 13.77 -13.05 -6.90
C THR A 94 12.40 -12.39 -6.94
N VAL A 95 11.81 -12.30 -8.13
CA VAL A 95 10.42 -11.85 -8.33
C VAL A 95 9.46 -12.66 -7.49
N TYR A 96 9.57 -14.00 -7.50
CA TYR A 96 8.76 -14.89 -6.68
C TYR A 96 8.93 -14.59 -5.18
N GLN A 97 10.16 -14.52 -4.71
CA GLN A 97 10.49 -14.29 -3.31
C GLN A 97 10.02 -12.91 -2.80
N ASN A 98 10.02 -11.89 -3.67
CA ASN A 98 9.47 -10.57 -3.34
C ASN A 98 7.96 -10.60 -3.05
N VAL A 99 7.21 -11.49 -3.67
CA VAL A 99 5.79 -11.71 -3.36
C VAL A 99 5.62 -12.67 -2.18
N GLU A 100 6.44 -13.72 -2.11
CA GLU A 100 6.42 -14.75 -1.06
C GLU A 100 6.55 -14.15 0.34
N ILE A 101 7.46 -13.20 0.56
CA ILE A 101 7.66 -12.58 1.87
C ILE A 101 6.39 -11.92 2.43
N ALA A 102 5.56 -11.33 1.57
CA ALA A 102 4.28 -10.76 1.96
C ALA A 102 3.24 -11.85 2.27
N VAL A 103 3.16 -12.87 1.42
CA VAL A 103 2.23 -14.00 1.59
C VAL A 103 2.55 -14.77 2.86
N GLU A 104 3.82 -15.09 3.11
CA GLU A 104 4.23 -15.78 4.34
C GLU A 104 3.85 -14.99 5.59
N LYS A 105 4.04 -13.68 5.58
CA LYS A 105 3.71 -12.82 6.72
C LYS A 105 2.22 -12.83 7.04
N ILE A 106 1.36 -12.78 6.00
CA ILE A 106 -0.10 -12.66 6.15
C ILE A 106 -0.76 -14.01 6.46
N PHE A 107 -0.29 -15.08 5.80
CA PHE A 107 -0.94 -16.39 5.85
C PHE A 107 -0.21 -17.43 6.73
N LYS A 108 0.78 -16.97 7.52
CA LYS A 108 1.47 -17.85 8.47
C LYS A 108 0.47 -18.56 9.40
N GLY A 109 0.44 -19.89 9.35
CA GLY A 109 -0.49 -20.72 10.13
C GLY A 109 -1.94 -20.73 9.64
N LYS A 110 -2.27 -20.06 8.53
CA LYS A 110 -3.62 -20.02 7.93
C LYS A 110 -3.71 -20.81 6.64
N LYS A 111 -2.64 -20.84 5.84
CA LYS A 111 -2.55 -21.59 4.58
C LYS A 111 -1.32 -22.49 4.62
N SER A 112 -1.42 -23.68 4.05
CA SER A 112 -0.30 -24.59 3.83
C SER A 112 0.74 -23.98 2.89
N LYS A 113 1.95 -24.51 2.86
CA LYS A 113 2.99 -24.05 1.92
C LYS A 113 2.59 -24.23 0.46
N ALA A 114 1.85 -25.29 0.14
CA ALA A 114 1.33 -25.55 -1.20
C ALA A 114 0.31 -24.47 -1.61
N GLU A 115 -0.66 -24.16 -0.77
CA GLU A 115 -1.66 -23.10 -1.01
C GLU A 115 -1.02 -21.72 -1.12
N GLN A 116 0.00 -21.41 -0.29
CA GLN A 116 0.75 -20.15 -0.40
C GLN A 116 1.47 -20.05 -1.74
N ARG A 117 2.10 -21.15 -2.20
CA ARG A 117 2.77 -21.20 -3.51
C ARG A 117 1.79 -20.97 -4.65
N GLU A 118 0.66 -21.64 -4.65
CA GLU A 118 -0.39 -21.46 -5.67
C GLU A 118 -0.89 -20.01 -5.68
N TRP A 119 -1.09 -19.41 -4.51
CA TRP A 119 -1.52 -18.03 -4.39
C TRP A 119 -0.48 -17.03 -4.92
N ILE A 120 0.80 -17.25 -4.66
CA ILE A 120 1.90 -16.44 -5.23
C ILE A 120 1.89 -16.52 -6.76
N LEU A 121 1.83 -17.75 -7.30
CA LEU A 121 1.80 -17.98 -8.75
C LEU A 121 0.56 -17.35 -9.41
N HIS A 122 -0.59 -17.43 -8.77
CA HIS A 122 -1.81 -16.77 -9.21
C HIS A 122 -1.61 -15.24 -9.33
N ASN A 123 -1.09 -14.60 -8.30
CA ASN A 123 -0.86 -13.15 -8.30
C ASN A 123 0.21 -12.72 -9.33
N LEU A 124 1.27 -13.50 -9.51
CA LEU A 124 2.27 -13.26 -10.56
C LEU A 124 1.69 -13.42 -11.96
N ASN A 125 0.79 -14.38 -12.16
CA ASN A 125 0.10 -14.57 -13.42
C ASN A 125 -0.84 -13.40 -13.76
N MET A 126 -1.59 -12.90 -12.78
CA MET A 126 -2.48 -11.74 -12.97
C MET A 126 -1.75 -10.50 -13.51
N VAL A 127 -0.50 -10.30 -13.11
CA VAL A 127 0.32 -9.18 -13.60
C VAL A 127 1.25 -9.58 -14.76
N ASN A 128 1.07 -10.77 -15.32
CA ASN A 128 1.88 -11.34 -16.43
C ASN A 128 3.39 -11.36 -16.11
N MET A 129 3.75 -11.88 -14.93
CA MET A 129 5.14 -11.95 -14.44
C MET A 129 5.63 -13.38 -14.16
N SER A 130 4.81 -14.42 -14.43
CA SER A 130 5.18 -15.82 -14.18
C SER A 130 6.45 -16.25 -14.94
N HIS A 131 6.66 -15.71 -16.15
CA HIS A 131 7.84 -16.02 -16.97
C HIS A 131 9.17 -15.49 -16.42
N ALA A 132 9.11 -14.57 -15.46
CA ALA A 132 10.26 -13.92 -14.86
C ALA A 132 10.38 -14.21 -13.35
N MET A 133 9.67 -15.21 -12.83
CA MET A 133 9.55 -15.45 -11.38
C MET A 133 10.89 -15.73 -10.69
N ASP A 134 11.85 -16.32 -11.40
CA ASP A 134 13.17 -16.68 -10.86
C ASP A 134 14.23 -15.57 -11.07
N ARG A 135 13.88 -14.46 -11.73
CA ARG A 135 14.79 -13.34 -11.97
C ARG A 135 14.90 -12.42 -10.78
N LEU A 136 16.06 -11.81 -10.64
CA LEU A 136 16.29 -10.72 -9.68
C LEU A 136 15.73 -9.38 -10.19
N PRO A 137 15.43 -8.41 -9.33
CA PRO A 137 15.00 -7.07 -9.74
C PRO A 137 15.97 -6.37 -10.69
N SER A 138 17.27 -6.64 -10.60
CA SER A 138 18.30 -6.09 -11.52
C SER A 138 18.15 -6.59 -12.96
N GLU A 139 17.49 -7.74 -13.17
CA GLU A 139 17.37 -8.42 -14.46
C GLU A 139 16.05 -8.12 -15.19
N ILE A 140 15.20 -7.26 -14.60
CA ILE A 140 13.88 -6.92 -15.13
C ILE A 140 13.73 -5.41 -15.32
N SER A 141 12.88 -5.02 -16.26
CA SER A 141 12.61 -3.60 -16.55
C SER A 141 11.87 -2.87 -15.41
N GLY A 142 11.89 -1.54 -15.42
CA GLY A 142 11.14 -0.72 -14.46
C GLY A 142 9.64 -1.02 -14.43
N GLY A 143 9.02 -1.17 -15.59
CA GLY A 143 7.61 -1.56 -15.68
C GLY A 143 7.33 -2.97 -15.14
N MET A 144 8.26 -3.91 -15.30
CA MET A 144 8.15 -5.24 -14.67
C MET A 144 8.28 -5.15 -13.15
N LYS A 145 9.21 -4.34 -12.63
CA LYS A 145 9.34 -4.09 -11.18
C LYS A 145 8.04 -3.54 -10.59
N GLN A 146 7.40 -2.61 -11.29
CA GLN A 146 6.11 -2.05 -10.86
C GLN A 146 5.04 -3.13 -10.78
N ARG A 147 4.94 -3.99 -11.80
CA ARG A 147 4.00 -5.12 -11.79
C ARG A 147 4.24 -6.09 -10.64
N VAL A 148 5.48 -6.40 -10.32
CA VAL A 148 5.83 -7.23 -9.15
C VAL A 148 5.41 -6.55 -7.85
N GLY A 149 5.60 -5.23 -7.71
CA GLY A 149 5.13 -4.45 -6.57
C GLY A 149 3.60 -4.52 -6.41
N ILE A 150 2.86 -4.46 -7.53
CA ILE A 150 1.41 -4.64 -7.54
C ILE A 150 1.02 -6.05 -7.12
N ALA A 151 1.66 -7.10 -7.69
CA ALA A 151 1.39 -8.50 -7.31
C ALA A 151 1.63 -8.73 -5.82
N ARG A 152 2.73 -8.19 -5.26
CA ARG A 152 3.02 -8.27 -3.82
C ARG A 152 1.93 -7.62 -2.97
N ALA A 153 1.42 -6.47 -3.39
CA ALA A 153 0.37 -5.77 -2.67
C ALA A 153 -0.97 -6.53 -2.74
N LEU A 154 -1.37 -6.99 -3.94
CA LEU A 154 -2.61 -7.77 -4.14
C LEU A 154 -2.58 -9.10 -3.39
N ALA A 155 -1.41 -9.76 -3.34
CA ALA A 155 -1.25 -11.04 -2.65
C ALA A 155 -1.52 -10.98 -1.14
N MET A 156 -1.50 -9.77 -0.55
CA MET A 156 -1.87 -9.55 0.85
C MET A 156 -3.40 -9.55 1.10
N GLU A 157 -4.23 -9.59 0.05
CA GLU A 157 -5.70 -9.45 0.12
C GLU A 157 -6.14 -8.18 0.88
N PRO A 158 -5.57 -7.01 0.55
CA PRO A 158 -5.86 -5.79 1.29
C PRO A 158 -7.30 -5.32 1.03
N LYS A 159 -7.87 -4.61 1.99
CA LYS A 159 -9.18 -3.94 1.85
C LYS A 159 -9.06 -2.57 1.19
N VAL A 160 -7.88 -1.95 1.29
CA VAL A 160 -7.51 -0.68 0.62
C VAL A 160 -6.19 -0.87 -0.11
N LEU A 161 -6.13 -0.51 -1.37
CA LEU A 161 -4.95 -0.53 -2.23
C LEU A 161 -4.77 0.87 -2.85
#